data_d2eee6fb9e87137804c235d2363d4787
#
_entry.id   d2eee6fb9e87137804c235d2363d4787
#
_cell.length_a   1.000
_cell.length_b   1.000
_cell.length_c   1.000
_cell.angle_alpha   90.00
_cell.angle_beta   90.00
_cell.angle_gamma   90.00
#
_symmetry.space_group_name_H-M   'P 1'
#
loop_
_entity.id
_entity.type
_entity.pdbx_description
1 polymer ?
#
loop_
_entity_poly.entity_id
_entity_poly.type
_entity_poly.pdbx_seq_one_letter_code
_entity_poly.pdbx_strand_id
1 'polypeptide(L)'
;MYDWLNALPKAELHLHLEGSLEPELLFALAERNGIALPWNDVEALRAAYAFNNLQEFLDLYYQGADVLRTEQDFYDLTWAYLLRCKAQNVVHTEPFFDPQTHTDRGIPFEVVLAGISAALKDGQRKLGISSGLILSFLRHLSEDEAHATLDQALPFRDAFIAVGLDSSEQGHPPSKFQRVFDRARSEGFLTVAHAGEEGPPEYIWEALDLLKIQRIDHGVRAIEDERLMQRIID
;
A
#
# COMPACT_ATOMS: atom_id res chain seq x y z
N MET A 1 -25.09 -10.23 17.74
CA MET A 1 -24.58 -8.84 17.51
C MET A 1 -23.65 -8.76 16.30
N TYR A 2 -22.80 -9.78 16.04
CA TYR A 2 -21.84 -9.74 14.93
C TYR A 2 -22.42 -10.09 13.55
N ASP A 3 -23.54 -10.82 13.47
CA ASP A 3 -24.08 -11.30 12.17
C ASP A 3 -24.53 -10.15 11.25
N TRP A 4 -25.13 -9.09 11.81
CA TRP A 4 -25.51 -7.93 11.00
C TRP A 4 -24.30 -7.11 10.53
N LEU A 5 -23.22 -6.99 11.35
CA LEU A 5 -21.97 -6.34 10.94
C LEU A 5 -21.30 -7.09 9.77
N ASN A 6 -21.32 -8.43 9.82
CA ASN A 6 -20.80 -9.24 8.73
C ASN A 6 -21.61 -9.06 7.45
N ALA A 7 -22.92 -8.87 7.57
CA ALA A 7 -23.81 -8.68 6.43
C ALA A 7 -23.73 -7.28 5.80
N LEU A 8 -23.23 -6.26 6.53
CA LEU A 8 -23.07 -4.91 5.97
C LEU A 8 -22.04 -4.91 4.84
N PRO A 9 -22.32 -4.26 3.70
CA PRO A 9 -21.30 -3.99 2.70
C PRO A 9 -20.29 -2.99 3.24
N LYS A 10 -19.01 -3.25 2.98
CA LYS A 10 -17.87 -2.45 3.45
C LYS A 10 -17.02 -1.98 2.28
N ALA A 11 -16.30 -0.88 2.49
CA ALA A 11 -15.20 -0.46 1.65
C ALA A 11 -13.89 -0.55 2.45
N GLU A 12 -12.82 -1.02 1.80
CA GLU A 12 -11.46 -1.01 2.32
C GLU A 12 -10.65 -0.01 1.52
N LEU A 13 -10.27 1.12 2.14
CA LEU A 13 -9.62 2.23 1.44
C LEU A 13 -8.14 2.40 1.81
N HIS A 14 -7.64 1.61 2.76
CA HIS A 14 -6.27 1.72 3.23
C HIS A 14 -5.70 0.35 3.62
N LEU A 15 -5.14 -0.33 2.62
CA LEU A 15 -4.46 -1.61 2.79
C LEU A 15 -3.33 -1.74 1.77
N HIS A 16 -2.16 -2.17 2.21
CA HIS A 16 -1.00 -2.47 1.36
C HIS A 16 -1.06 -3.95 0.95
N LEU A 17 -1.04 -4.22 -0.36
CA LEU A 17 -1.14 -5.60 -0.87
C LEU A 17 -0.05 -6.50 -0.29
N GLU A 18 1.18 -6.04 -0.27
CA GLU A 18 2.32 -6.78 0.26
C GLU A 18 2.11 -7.15 1.74
N GLY A 19 1.50 -6.25 2.52
CA GLY A 19 1.16 -6.47 3.94
C GLY A 19 0.01 -7.45 4.15
N SER A 20 -0.76 -7.76 3.10
CA SER A 20 -1.83 -8.76 3.15
C SER A 20 -1.34 -10.20 2.95
N LEU A 21 -0.04 -10.40 2.75
CA LEU A 21 0.58 -11.71 2.53
C LEU A 21 0.52 -12.56 3.80
N GLU A 22 -0.43 -13.49 3.84
CA GLU A 22 -0.58 -14.38 4.99
C GLU A 22 0.57 -15.39 5.09
N PRO A 23 0.96 -15.82 6.30
CA PRO A 23 2.10 -16.69 6.53
C PRO A 23 2.09 -17.98 5.69
N GLU A 24 0.92 -18.62 5.52
CA GLU A 24 0.79 -19.84 4.73
C GLU A 24 1.12 -19.61 3.24
N LEU A 25 0.63 -18.52 2.68
CA LEU A 25 0.92 -18.15 1.30
C LEU A 25 2.39 -17.77 1.15
N LEU A 26 2.96 -17.01 2.12
CA LEU A 26 4.37 -16.64 2.11
C LEU A 26 5.28 -17.88 2.04
N PHE A 27 5.03 -18.90 2.86
CA PHE A 27 5.79 -20.16 2.82
C PHE A 27 5.62 -20.90 1.50
N ALA A 28 4.40 -20.95 0.95
CA ALA A 28 4.14 -21.58 -0.35
C ALA A 28 4.88 -20.88 -1.50
N LEU A 29 4.92 -19.53 -1.49
CA LEU A 29 5.65 -18.73 -2.48
C LEU A 29 7.17 -18.87 -2.31
N ALA A 30 7.67 -18.91 -1.07
CA ALA A 30 9.07 -19.15 -0.80
C ALA A 30 9.54 -20.51 -1.34
N GLU A 31 8.77 -21.56 -1.12
CA GLU A 31 9.05 -22.90 -1.68
C GLU A 31 9.02 -22.87 -3.22
N ARG A 32 7.97 -22.27 -3.83
CA ARG A 32 7.87 -22.10 -5.29
C ARG A 32 9.08 -21.44 -5.90
N ASN A 33 9.58 -20.37 -5.25
CA ASN A 33 10.64 -19.53 -5.78
C ASN A 33 12.04 -19.89 -5.25
N GLY A 34 12.15 -20.98 -4.46
CA GLY A 34 13.43 -21.45 -3.90
C GLY A 34 14.09 -20.43 -2.95
N ILE A 35 13.29 -19.70 -2.19
CA ILE A 35 13.76 -18.63 -1.27
C ILE A 35 13.82 -19.20 0.15
N ALA A 36 14.99 -19.07 0.77
CA ALA A 36 15.16 -19.45 2.17
C ALA A 36 14.56 -18.37 3.07
N LEU A 37 13.67 -18.76 3.96
CA LEU A 37 13.07 -17.86 4.95
C LEU A 37 13.87 -17.88 6.25
N PRO A 38 13.88 -16.77 7.01
CA PRO A 38 14.51 -16.74 8.33
C PRO A 38 13.68 -17.46 9.41
N TRP A 39 12.42 -17.80 9.11
CA TRP A 39 11.51 -18.54 10.00
C TRP A 39 11.44 -20.01 9.60
N ASN A 40 11.48 -20.90 10.61
CA ASN A 40 11.47 -22.34 10.36
C ASN A 40 10.09 -22.88 9.94
N ASP A 41 9.01 -22.20 10.34
CA ASP A 41 7.63 -22.60 10.08
C ASP A 41 6.67 -21.39 10.19
N VAL A 42 5.42 -21.62 9.84
CA VAL A 42 4.33 -20.65 9.87
C VAL A 42 4.11 -20.07 11.28
N GLU A 43 4.24 -20.87 12.32
CA GLU A 43 4.03 -20.44 13.70
C GLU A 43 5.16 -19.51 14.18
N ALA A 44 6.41 -19.77 13.76
CA ALA A 44 7.54 -18.88 14.02
C ALA A 44 7.35 -17.51 13.33
N LEU A 45 6.84 -17.50 12.10
CA LEU A 45 6.49 -16.26 11.40
C LEU A 45 5.33 -15.53 12.11
N ARG A 46 4.27 -16.23 12.51
CA ARG A 46 3.17 -15.61 13.27
C ARG A 46 3.66 -14.97 14.57
N ALA A 47 4.59 -15.60 15.27
CA ALA A 47 5.19 -15.04 16.48
C ALA A 47 6.00 -13.76 16.20
N ALA A 48 6.60 -13.64 15.02
CA ALA A 48 7.35 -12.45 14.61
C ALA A 48 6.47 -11.21 14.37
N TYR A 49 5.15 -11.37 14.23
CA TYR A 49 4.22 -10.24 14.11
C TYR A 49 4.02 -9.46 15.44
N ALA A 50 4.75 -9.80 16.50
CA ALA A 50 4.73 -9.06 17.77
C ALA A 50 5.72 -7.87 17.72
N PHE A 51 5.46 -6.88 16.88
CA PHE A 51 6.27 -5.66 16.75
C PHE A 51 5.78 -4.55 17.68
N ASN A 52 6.70 -3.63 18.05
CA ASN A 52 6.45 -2.53 19.00
C ASN A 52 6.42 -1.14 18.35
N ASN A 53 6.87 -1.01 17.12
CA ASN A 53 6.95 0.24 16.36
C ASN A 53 6.86 -0.02 14.87
N LEU A 54 6.70 1.07 14.08
CA LEU A 54 6.56 1.00 12.64
C LEU A 54 7.80 0.37 11.97
N GLN A 55 9.01 0.64 12.44
CA GLN A 55 10.21 0.11 11.81
C GLN A 55 10.30 -1.42 11.93
N GLU A 56 10.00 -1.99 13.09
CA GLU A 56 9.96 -3.46 13.27
C GLU A 56 8.91 -4.11 12.36
N PHE A 57 7.77 -3.44 12.17
CA PHE A 57 6.74 -3.87 11.21
C PHE A 57 7.27 -3.82 9.78
N LEU A 58 7.89 -2.71 9.34
CA LEU A 58 8.42 -2.55 8.00
C LEU A 58 9.54 -3.56 7.69
N ASP A 59 10.39 -3.86 8.65
CA ASP A 59 11.45 -4.87 8.48
C ASP A 59 10.85 -6.25 8.15
N LEU A 60 9.77 -6.64 8.85
CA LEU A 60 9.05 -7.88 8.59
C LEU A 60 8.32 -7.84 7.24
N TYR A 61 7.68 -6.70 6.93
CA TYR A 61 6.95 -6.45 5.70
C TYR A 61 7.84 -6.62 4.47
N TYR A 62 9.01 -5.96 4.44
CA TYR A 62 9.94 -6.06 3.31
C TYR A 62 10.56 -7.45 3.18
N GLN A 63 10.89 -8.12 4.29
CA GLN A 63 11.35 -9.51 4.27
C GLN A 63 10.28 -10.45 3.70
N GLY A 64 9.02 -10.23 4.06
CA GLY A 64 7.89 -11.00 3.52
C GLY A 64 7.73 -10.79 2.02
N ALA A 65 7.88 -9.54 1.54
CA ALA A 65 7.74 -9.22 0.12
C ALA A 65 8.82 -9.89 -0.77
N ASP A 66 9.93 -10.35 -0.20
CA ASP A 66 11.01 -11.00 -0.94
C ASP A 66 10.59 -12.27 -1.70
N VAL A 67 9.53 -12.93 -1.26
CA VAL A 67 9.03 -14.14 -1.92
C VAL A 67 8.28 -13.86 -3.23
N LEU A 68 7.87 -12.62 -3.47
CA LEU A 68 7.14 -12.19 -4.66
C LEU A 68 8.11 -11.96 -5.82
N ARG A 69 8.08 -12.79 -6.87
CA ARG A 69 9.06 -12.78 -7.98
C ARG A 69 8.44 -12.77 -9.36
N THR A 70 7.27 -13.35 -9.51
CA THR A 70 6.62 -13.57 -10.81
C THR A 70 5.23 -12.92 -10.86
N GLU A 71 4.72 -12.69 -12.06
CA GLU A 71 3.34 -12.23 -12.27
C GLU A 71 2.33 -13.09 -11.52
N GLN A 72 2.55 -14.42 -11.49
CA GLN A 72 1.67 -15.34 -10.78
C GLN A 72 1.71 -15.12 -9.25
N ASP A 73 2.86 -14.75 -8.67
CA ASP A 73 2.95 -14.50 -7.23
C ASP A 73 2.15 -13.24 -6.84
N PHE A 74 2.22 -12.18 -7.64
CA PHE A 74 1.43 -10.96 -7.44
C PHE A 74 -0.07 -11.20 -7.67
N TYR A 75 -0.41 -12.07 -8.64
CA TYR A 75 -1.79 -12.50 -8.81
C TYR A 75 -2.29 -13.27 -7.59
N ASP A 76 -1.54 -14.26 -7.10
CA ASP A 76 -1.91 -15.11 -5.97
C ASP A 76 -2.07 -14.30 -4.69
N LEU A 77 -1.15 -13.37 -4.41
CA LEU A 77 -1.24 -12.41 -3.31
C LEU A 77 -2.55 -11.60 -3.36
N THR A 78 -2.77 -10.93 -4.48
CA THR A 78 -3.93 -10.06 -4.66
C THR A 78 -5.24 -10.86 -4.62
N TRP A 79 -5.24 -12.05 -5.21
CA TRP A 79 -6.40 -12.93 -5.19
C TRP A 79 -6.73 -13.45 -3.78
N ALA A 80 -5.73 -13.82 -2.99
CA ALA A 80 -5.92 -14.22 -1.59
C ALA A 80 -6.55 -13.08 -0.78
N TYR A 81 -6.06 -11.84 -0.94
CA TYR A 81 -6.66 -10.66 -0.33
C TYR A 81 -8.14 -10.48 -0.76
N LEU A 82 -8.45 -10.58 -2.05
CA LEU A 82 -9.82 -10.42 -2.55
C LEU A 82 -10.77 -11.50 -2.02
N LEU A 83 -10.29 -12.73 -1.79
CA LEU A 83 -11.07 -13.78 -1.13
C LEU A 83 -11.39 -13.42 0.32
N ARG A 84 -10.48 -12.77 1.04
CA ARG A 84 -10.73 -12.21 2.39
C ARG A 84 -11.76 -11.09 2.35
N CYS A 85 -11.63 -10.17 1.38
CA CYS A 85 -12.63 -9.12 1.14
C CYS A 85 -14.02 -9.73 0.93
N LYS A 86 -14.14 -10.78 0.09
CA LYS A 86 -15.40 -11.46 -0.17
C LYS A 86 -15.99 -12.07 1.10
N ALA A 87 -15.18 -12.76 1.88
CA ALA A 87 -15.61 -13.39 3.13
C ALA A 87 -16.11 -12.38 4.17
N GLN A 88 -15.57 -11.16 4.14
CA GLN A 88 -15.93 -10.07 5.07
C GLN A 88 -16.97 -9.09 4.49
N ASN A 89 -17.55 -9.39 3.33
CA ASN A 89 -18.51 -8.53 2.62
C ASN A 89 -17.96 -7.12 2.29
N VAL A 90 -16.67 -7.05 1.93
CA VAL A 90 -16.06 -5.87 1.31
C VAL A 90 -16.46 -5.87 -0.15
N VAL A 91 -17.09 -4.78 -0.61
CA VAL A 91 -17.63 -4.65 -1.97
C VAL A 91 -16.82 -3.67 -2.83
N HIS A 92 -15.94 -2.90 -2.19
CA HIS A 92 -15.01 -1.98 -2.84
C HIS A 92 -13.70 -1.93 -2.08
N THR A 93 -12.57 -1.87 -2.82
CA THR A 93 -11.24 -1.75 -2.21
C THR A 93 -10.33 -0.83 -3.02
N GLU A 94 -9.52 -0.04 -2.30
CA GLU A 94 -8.47 0.83 -2.87
C GLU A 94 -7.10 0.44 -2.32
N PRO A 95 -6.56 -0.73 -2.74
CA PRO A 95 -5.29 -1.19 -2.20
C PRO A 95 -4.12 -0.37 -2.73
N PHE A 96 -3.11 -0.22 -1.86
CA PHE A 96 -1.79 0.28 -2.20
C PHE A 96 -0.89 -0.85 -2.68
N PHE A 97 0.12 -0.52 -3.48
CA PHE A 97 1.27 -1.37 -3.72
C PHE A 97 2.53 -0.52 -3.86
N ASP A 98 3.67 -1.08 -3.51
CA ASP A 98 4.96 -0.40 -3.42
C ASP A 98 5.89 -0.90 -4.54
N PRO A 99 5.83 -0.33 -5.76
CA PRO A 99 6.64 -0.86 -6.88
C PRO A 99 8.13 -0.84 -6.58
N GLN A 100 8.65 0.14 -5.84
CA GLN A 100 10.08 0.26 -5.50
C GLN A 100 10.57 -0.93 -4.66
N THR A 101 9.73 -1.49 -3.79
CA THR A 101 10.03 -2.72 -3.04
C THR A 101 10.41 -3.89 -3.97
N HIS A 102 9.88 -3.90 -5.18
CA HIS A 102 10.09 -4.97 -6.15
C HIS A 102 11.12 -4.63 -7.21
N THR A 103 11.07 -3.41 -7.75
CA THR A 103 11.97 -2.97 -8.82
C THR A 103 13.42 -2.90 -8.36
N ASP A 104 13.68 -2.53 -7.10
CA ASP A 104 15.01 -2.51 -6.49
C ASP A 104 15.64 -3.91 -6.40
N ARG A 105 14.79 -4.95 -6.38
CA ARG A 105 15.22 -6.37 -6.43
C ARG A 105 15.29 -6.93 -7.85
N GLY A 106 15.12 -6.07 -8.87
CA GLY A 106 15.18 -6.43 -10.28
C GLY A 106 13.91 -7.07 -10.83
N ILE A 107 12.77 -6.97 -10.15
CA ILE A 107 11.47 -7.39 -10.69
C ILE A 107 10.93 -6.26 -11.57
N PRO A 108 10.66 -6.48 -12.86
CA PRO A 108 10.14 -5.44 -13.72
C PRO A 108 8.79 -4.91 -13.23
N PHE A 109 8.58 -3.58 -13.33
CA PHE A 109 7.34 -2.91 -12.94
C PHE A 109 6.11 -3.57 -13.58
N GLU A 110 6.22 -3.91 -14.87
CA GLU A 110 5.15 -4.54 -15.64
C GLU A 110 4.73 -5.91 -15.09
N VAL A 111 5.68 -6.68 -14.54
CA VAL A 111 5.42 -8.01 -13.95
C VAL A 111 4.57 -7.85 -12.69
N VAL A 112 4.93 -6.89 -11.83
CA VAL A 112 4.16 -6.57 -10.61
C VAL A 112 2.75 -6.13 -10.97
N LEU A 113 2.66 -5.14 -11.86
CA LEU A 113 1.38 -4.57 -12.26
C LEU A 113 0.47 -5.57 -12.99
N ALA A 114 1.04 -6.43 -13.85
CA ALA A 114 0.26 -7.41 -14.59
C ALA A 114 -0.45 -8.40 -13.65
N GLY A 115 0.27 -8.95 -12.67
CA GLY A 115 -0.31 -9.87 -11.69
C GLY A 115 -1.41 -9.24 -10.86
N ILE A 116 -1.14 -8.07 -10.28
CA ILE A 116 -2.11 -7.32 -9.48
C ILE A 116 -3.35 -6.99 -10.32
N SER A 117 -3.16 -6.39 -11.50
CA SER A 117 -4.27 -5.96 -12.36
C SER A 117 -5.13 -7.12 -12.85
N ALA A 118 -4.52 -8.29 -13.14
CA ALA A 118 -5.26 -9.48 -13.54
C ALA A 118 -6.16 -9.98 -12.40
N ALA A 119 -5.63 -10.03 -11.16
CA ALA A 119 -6.39 -10.45 -10.00
C ALA A 119 -7.53 -9.47 -9.67
N LEU A 120 -7.30 -8.14 -9.73
CA LEU A 120 -8.33 -7.12 -9.50
C LEU A 120 -9.47 -7.22 -10.54
N LYS A 121 -9.15 -7.42 -11.83
CA LYS A 121 -10.16 -7.66 -12.89
C LYS A 121 -10.96 -8.94 -12.64
N ASP A 122 -10.31 -10.01 -12.21
CA ASP A 122 -10.99 -11.25 -11.84
C ASP A 122 -11.85 -11.09 -10.59
N GLY A 123 -11.41 -10.32 -9.61
CA GLY A 123 -12.18 -9.96 -8.42
C GLY A 123 -13.47 -9.24 -8.75
N GLN A 124 -13.43 -8.27 -9.64
CA GLN A 124 -14.62 -7.59 -10.12
C GLN A 124 -15.58 -8.57 -10.84
N ARG A 125 -15.03 -9.40 -11.73
CA ARG A 125 -15.83 -10.31 -12.55
C ARG A 125 -16.42 -11.48 -11.76
N LYS A 126 -15.62 -12.10 -10.85
CA LYS A 126 -15.97 -13.35 -10.18
C LYS A 126 -16.54 -13.14 -8.78
N LEU A 127 -16.13 -12.08 -8.08
CA LEU A 127 -16.48 -11.81 -6.69
C LEU A 127 -17.43 -10.61 -6.54
N GLY A 128 -17.52 -9.76 -7.57
CA GLY A 128 -18.34 -8.53 -7.54
C GLY A 128 -17.71 -7.43 -6.72
N ILE A 129 -16.38 -7.42 -6.54
CA ILE A 129 -15.64 -6.42 -5.78
C ILE A 129 -15.06 -5.41 -6.75
N SER A 130 -15.47 -4.15 -6.65
CA SER A 130 -14.83 -3.05 -7.38
C SER A 130 -13.52 -2.64 -6.73
N SER A 131 -12.57 -2.12 -7.52
CA SER A 131 -11.26 -1.74 -6.98
C SER A 131 -10.68 -0.53 -7.69
N GLY A 132 -9.85 0.24 -6.97
CA GLY A 132 -8.98 1.28 -7.49
C GLY A 132 -7.56 1.08 -6.96
N LEU A 133 -6.58 0.85 -7.83
CA LEU A 133 -5.20 0.62 -7.41
C LEU A 133 -4.49 1.96 -7.14
N ILE A 134 -3.74 2.05 -6.04
CA ILE A 134 -2.95 3.21 -5.65
C ILE A 134 -1.47 2.82 -5.70
N LEU A 135 -0.68 3.61 -6.45
CA LEU A 135 0.77 3.45 -6.54
C LEU A 135 1.43 4.29 -5.45
N SER A 136 2.19 3.68 -4.54
CA SER A 136 2.88 4.39 -3.48
C SER A 136 4.34 4.67 -3.80
N PHE A 137 4.83 5.81 -3.30
CA PHE A 137 6.24 6.16 -3.27
C PHE A 137 6.78 5.93 -1.85
N LEU A 138 7.88 5.20 -1.75
CA LEU A 138 8.57 4.92 -0.48
C LEU A 138 9.32 6.18 0.00
N ARG A 139 8.83 6.80 1.07
CA ARG A 139 9.31 8.12 1.54
C ARG A 139 10.73 8.11 2.12
N HIS A 140 11.25 6.94 2.51
CA HIS A 140 12.64 6.82 2.93
C HIS A 140 13.63 6.93 1.76
N LEU A 141 13.18 6.69 0.52
CA LEU A 141 13.95 6.90 -0.70
C LEU A 141 13.93 8.37 -1.16
N SER A 142 14.65 8.71 -2.22
CA SER A 142 14.71 10.07 -2.76
C SER A 142 13.48 10.43 -3.61
N GLU A 143 13.22 11.73 -3.77
CA GLU A 143 12.19 12.19 -4.72
C GLU A 143 12.53 11.85 -6.17
N ASP A 144 13.83 11.76 -6.53
CA ASP A 144 14.25 11.38 -7.89
C ASP A 144 13.91 9.90 -8.18
N GLU A 145 14.00 9.02 -7.18
CA GLU A 145 13.54 7.62 -7.29
C GLU A 145 12.01 7.56 -7.43
N ALA A 146 11.27 8.41 -6.73
CA ALA A 146 9.82 8.53 -6.92
C ALA A 146 9.47 9.03 -8.33
N HIS A 147 10.24 9.99 -8.89
CA HIS A 147 10.08 10.42 -10.28
C HIS A 147 10.34 9.27 -11.27
N ALA A 148 11.38 8.47 -11.06
CA ALA A 148 11.68 7.30 -11.89
C ALA A 148 10.56 6.25 -11.83
N THR A 149 9.97 6.05 -10.65
CA THR A 149 8.81 5.17 -10.46
C THR A 149 7.57 5.71 -11.19
N LEU A 150 7.32 7.01 -11.10
CA LEU A 150 6.22 7.64 -11.84
C LEU A 150 6.42 7.49 -13.37
N ASP A 151 7.66 7.65 -13.87
CA ASP A 151 7.98 7.44 -15.29
C ASP A 151 7.65 6.01 -15.76
N GLN A 152 7.92 5.00 -14.92
CA GLN A 152 7.56 3.61 -15.22
C GLN A 152 6.04 3.39 -15.20
N ALA A 153 5.30 4.12 -14.37
CA ALA A 153 3.86 4.00 -14.23
C ALA A 153 3.06 4.69 -15.34
N LEU A 154 3.56 5.81 -15.89
CA LEU A 154 2.84 6.63 -16.87
C LEU A 154 2.32 5.87 -18.10
N PRO A 155 3.05 4.90 -18.70
CA PRO A 155 2.53 4.08 -19.80
C PRO A 155 1.28 3.26 -19.40
N PHE A 156 1.06 3.06 -18.11
CA PHE A 156 -0.03 2.26 -17.54
C PHE A 156 -0.99 3.10 -16.68
N ARG A 157 -1.04 4.43 -16.90
CA ARG A 157 -1.77 5.34 -16.01
C ARG A 157 -3.22 4.94 -15.73
N ASP A 158 -3.90 4.32 -16.70
CA ASP A 158 -5.30 3.90 -16.55
C ASP A 158 -5.48 2.71 -15.57
N ALA A 159 -4.37 2.11 -15.11
CA ALA A 159 -4.40 1.07 -14.09
C ALA A 159 -4.50 1.63 -12.66
N PHE A 160 -4.25 2.94 -12.46
CA PHE A 160 -4.18 3.57 -11.15
C PHE A 160 -5.19 4.68 -11.01
N ILE A 161 -5.77 4.82 -9.82
CA ILE A 161 -6.64 5.94 -9.47
C ILE A 161 -5.89 7.09 -8.80
N ALA A 162 -4.80 6.76 -8.09
CA ALA A 162 -4.05 7.71 -7.29
C ALA A 162 -2.57 7.33 -7.19
N VAL A 163 -1.77 8.29 -6.75
CA VAL A 163 -0.44 8.06 -6.17
C VAL A 163 -0.47 8.32 -4.66
N GLY A 164 0.33 7.56 -3.91
CA GLY A 164 0.47 7.62 -2.47
C GLY A 164 1.89 7.92 -2.01
N LEU A 165 2.04 8.20 -0.71
CA LEU A 165 3.31 8.33 -0.01
C LEU A 165 3.24 7.51 1.27
N ASP A 166 4.18 6.59 1.49
CA ASP A 166 4.16 5.65 2.61
C ASP A 166 5.56 5.28 3.13
N SER A 167 5.66 4.21 3.93
CA SER A 167 6.88 3.74 4.58
C SER A 167 7.30 4.60 5.79
N SER A 168 8.57 4.52 6.22
CA SER A 168 9.08 5.13 7.46
C SER A 168 8.84 6.64 7.48
N GLU A 169 7.99 7.10 8.39
CA GLU A 169 7.53 8.49 8.41
C GLU A 169 8.53 9.42 9.09
N GLN A 170 9.15 8.98 10.19
CA GLN A 170 10.05 9.82 10.97
C GLN A 170 11.30 10.23 10.18
N GLY A 171 11.55 11.54 10.11
CA GLY A 171 12.68 12.10 9.36
C GLY A 171 12.48 12.22 7.84
N HIS A 172 11.30 11.81 7.33
CA HIS A 172 10.96 11.84 5.91
C HIS A 172 9.68 12.66 5.65
N PRO A 173 9.74 14.02 5.78
CA PRO A 173 8.58 14.89 5.66
C PRO A 173 7.97 14.86 4.25
N PRO A 174 6.67 15.11 4.12
CA PRO A 174 5.99 15.21 2.82
C PRO A 174 6.60 16.26 1.89
N SER A 175 7.13 17.38 2.42
CA SER A 175 7.79 18.42 1.64
C SER A 175 8.92 17.92 0.73
N LYS A 176 9.54 16.81 1.07
CA LYS A 176 10.57 16.14 0.26
C LYS A 176 10.05 15.65 -1.11
N PHE A 177 8.71 15.44 -1.25
CA PHE A 177 8.08 14.84 -2.43
C PHE A 177 7.19 15.81 -3.21
N GLN A 178 7.30 17.12 -2.96
CA GLN A 178 6.41 18.10 -3.56
C GLN A 178 6.42 18.08 -5.09
N ARG A 179 7.58 17.99 -5.73
CA ARG A 179 7.70 18.05 -7.20
C ARG A 179 7.09 16.83 -7.88
N VAL A 180 7.28 15.62 -7.33
CA VAL A 180 6.70 14.41 -7.90
C VAL A 180 5.19 14.39 -7.74
N PHE A 181 4.64 14.90 -6.63
CA PHE A 181 3.20 15.04 -6.44
C PHE A 181 2.59 16.12 -7.35
N ASP A 182 3.28 17.25 -7.55
CA ASP A 182 2.86 18.26 -8.52
C ASP A 182 2.76 17.66 -9.94
N ARG A 183 3.76 16.87 -10.32
CA ARG A 183 3.77 16.17 -11.59
C ARG A 183 2.65 15.12 -11.68
N ALA A 184 2.48 14.29 -10.69
CA ALA A 184 1.41 13.28 -10.68
C ALA A 184 0.02 13.91 -10.84
N ARG A 185 -0.25 15.03 -10.16
CA ARG A 185 -1.51 15.78 -10.36
C ARG A 185 -1.63 16.34 -11.79
N SER A 186 -0.53 16.85 -12.37
CA SER A 186 -0.56 17.35 -13.75
C SER A 186 -0.85 16.25 -14.77
N GLU A 187 -0.50 15.00 -14.45
CA GLU A 187 -0.83 13.79 -15.21
C GLU A 187 -2.26 13.28 -14.92
N GLY A 188 -2.98 13.93 -14.00
CA GLY A 188 -4.38 13.64 -13.67
C GLY A 188 -4.60 12.58 -12.60
N PHE A 189 -3.57 12.20 -11.83
CA PHE A 189 -3.74 11.32 -10.68
C PHE A 189 -4.35 12.07 -9.49
N LEU A 190 -5.18 11.37 -8.72
CA LEU A 190 -5.50 11.75 -7.35
C LEU A 190 -4.25 11.54 -6.49
N THR A 191 -4.21 12.20 -5.32
CA THR A 191 -3.08 12.09 -4.40
C THR A 191 -3.55 11.77 -2.99
N VAL A 192 -2.87 10.83 -2.34
CA VAL A 192 -3.07 10.43 -0.96
C VAL A 192 -1.73 10.37 -0.24
N ALA A 193 -1.69 10.41 1.08
CA ALA A 193 -0.44 10.25 1.79
C ALA A 193 -0.67 9.77 3.22
N HIS A 194 0.21 8.87 3.69
CA HIS A 194 0.38 8.58 5.10
C HIS A 194 0.97 9.82 5.77
N ALA A 195 0.26 10.38 6.72
CA ALA A 195 0.71 11.56 7.45
C ALA A 195 0.15 11.56 8.87
N GLY A 196 1.02 11.80 9.85
CA GLY A 196 0.64 11.79 11.27
C GLY A 196 0.34 10.39 11.82
N GLU A 197 0.96 9.34 11.30
CA GLU A 197 1.00 8.01 11.89
C GLU A 197 1.94 7.99 13.09
N GLU A 198 3.22 8.31 12.86
CA GLU A 198 4.25 8.53 13.87
C GLU A 198 4.83 9.95 13.79
N GLY A 199 4.77 10.59 12.64
CA GLY A 199 5.24 11.95 12.39
C GLY A 199 4.35 13.00 13.04
N PRO A 200 4.89 14.22 13.25
CA PRO A 200 4.17 15.29 13.94
C PRO A 200 3.02 15.87 13.09
N PRO A 201 2.09 16.66 13.70
CA PRO A 201 0.99 17.33 12.97
C PRO A 201 1.44 18.15 11.75
N GLU A 202 2.67 18.71 11.78
CA GLU A 202 3.26 19.44 10.68
C GLU A 202 3.34 18.61 9.40
N TYR A 203 3.53 17.28 9.49
CA TYR A 203 3.54 16.41 8.31
C TYR A 203 2.15 16.30 7.67
N ILE A 204 1.09 16.37 8.47
CA ILE A 204 -0.27 16.43 7.94
C ILE A 204 -0.51 17.77 7.23
N TRP A 205 -0.06 18.90 7.82
CA TRP A 205 -0.10 20.20 7.17
C TRP A 205 0.65 20.20 5.83
N GLU A 206 1.89 19.67 5.80
CA GLU A 206 2.67 19.58 4.57
C GLU A 206 1.98 18.72 3.51
N ALA A 207 1.41 17.59 3.90
CA ALA A 207 0.67 16.72 2.99
C ALA A 207 -0.54 17.44 2.38
N LEU A 208 -1.31 18.16 3.18
CA LEU A 208 -2.45 18.95 2.72
C LEU A 208 -2.04 20.13 1.85
N ASP A 209 -1.04 20.91 2.30
CA ASP A 209 -0.72 22.21 1.71
C ASP A 209 0.32 22.13 0.59
N LEU A 210 1.24 21.19 0.62
CA LEU A 210 2.29 21.03 -0.39
C LEU A 210 1.95 19.91 -1.39
N LEU A 211 1.59 18.70 -0.89
CA LEU A 211 1.25 17.60 -1.77
C LEU A 211 -0.17 17.70 -2.32
N LYS A 212 -1.03 18.53 -1.72
CA LYS A 212 -2.44 18.73 -2.13
C LYS A 212 -3.24 17.44 -2.17
N ILE A 213 -3.03 16.60 -1.16
CA ILE A 213 -3.73 15.31 -1.07
C ILE A 213 -5.24 15.46 -0.91
N GLN A 214 -5.99 14.50 -1.44
CA GLN A 214 -7.44 14.39 -1.28
C GLN A 214 -7.83 13.49 -0.11
N ARG A 215 -6.91 12.64 0.37
CA ARG A 215 -7.11 11.78 1.52
C ARG A 215 -5.86 11.72 2.37
N ILE A 216 -6.05 11.87 3.69
CA ILE A 216 -5.03 11.62 4.70
C ILE A 216 -5.15 10.15 5.09
N ASP A 217 -4.08 9.39 4.97
CA ASP A 217 -4.01 8.04 5.50
C ASP A 217 -3.39 8.13 6.91
N HIS A 218 -3.98 7.47 7.91
CA HIS A 218 -3.78 7.60 9.36
C HIS A 218 -4.32 8.89 9.97
N GLY A 219 -3.59 10.00 9.92
CA GLY A 219 -4.02 11.27 10.53
C GLY A 219 -4.13 11.26 12.06
N VAL A 220 -3.58 10.24 12.74
CA VAL A 220 -3.75 10.02 14.19
C VAL A 220 -3.29 11.20 15.03
N ARG A 221 -2.16 11.84 14.62
CA ARG A 221 -1.56 12.96 15.32
C ARG A 221 -2.28 14.30 15.06
N ALA A 222 -3.32 14.33 14.19
CA ALA A 222 -4.10 15.56 13.94
C ALA A 222 -4.75 16.11 15.23
N ILE A 223 -5.12 15.24 16.16
CA ILE A 223 -5.71 15.60 17.45
C ILE A 223 -4.82 16.52 18.33
N GLU A 224 -3.53 16.56 18.04
CA GLU A 224 -2.55 17.38 18.77
C GLU A 224 -2.54 18.86 18.33
N ASP A 225 -3.23 19.19 17.23
CA ASP A 225 -3.35 20.56 16.69
C ASP A 225 -4.82 20.91 16.39
N GLU A 226 -5.42 21.74 17.23
CA GLU A 226 -6.83 22.15 17.08
C GLU A 226 -7.10 22.87 15.76
N ARG A 227 -6.12 23.62 15.23
CA ARG A 227 -6.25 24.32 13.94
C ARG A 227 -6.25 23.31 12.78
N LEU A 228 -5.43 22.28 12.88
CA LEU A 228 -5.42 21.18 11.91
C LEU A 228 -6.76 20.44 11.94
N MET A 229 -7.27 20.11 13.12
CA MET A 229 -8.59 19.49 13.24
C MET A 229 -9.68 20.34 12.59
N GLN A 230 -9.68 21.67 12.80
CA GLN A 230 -10.63 22.56 12.13
C GLN A 230 -10.45 22.54 10.61
N ARG A 231 -9.22 22.56 10.10
CA ARG A 231 -8.89 22.49 8.67
C ARG A 231 -9.39 21.21 8.01
N ILE A 232 -9.42 20.09 8.76
CA ILE A 232 -9.92 18.80 8.24
C ILE A 232 -11.46 18.75 8.24
N ILE A 233 -12.10 19.44 9.18
CA ILE A 233 -13.57 19.52 9.30
C ILE A 233 -14.18 20.40 8.20
N ASP A 234 -13.52 21.51 7.83
CA ASP A 234 -13.97 22.47 6.81
C ASP A 234 -13.83 21.92 5.38
#